data_115245fe60587b03fffdc44310cd9b0f
#
_entry.id   115245fe60587b03fffdc44310cd9b0f
#
_cell.length_a   1.000
_cell.length_b   1.000
_cell.length_c   1.000
_cell.angle_alpha   90.00
_cell.angle_beta   90.00
_cell.angle_gamma   90.00
#
_symmetry.space_group_name_H-M   'P 1'
#
loop_
_entity.id
_entity.type
_entity.pdbx_description
1 polymer ?
#
loop_
_entity_poly.entity_id
_entity_poly.type
_entity_poly.pdbx_seq_one_letter_code
_entity_poly.pdbx_strand_id
1 'polypeptide(L)'
;MKALMILLLTMMMCSSCTALPAEERAFAVALCVEKNGAWHVHGRIPTYQSGGGYMTVSGEGDSLSSALSDMDAAAPMRINLSQLRLLIADKKLAQNGELSAVLTALADRPDMRMQCVVALTEESVKAAAEALNPVAGARLSKALDLMLDARIEQGAILPAPLSDVLRMGVRQAPVLVGLSVEEQKIALSGGYAMDGMYLNKDETALLSLLLGHTKTLRLNLPAGSADVRDVSAKIRLSQDFTTARVELTMNVTSSTYTEIGLEKALADSLLALLTRLAAADCDALGLGRQTVMHAHDMAQWHAMNWPEKYRGIRWEVAVGVDGTA
;
A
#
# COMPACT_ATOMS: atom_id res chain seq x y z
N MET A 1 -17.10 56.19 6.52
CA MET A 1 -15.85 55.62 7.09
C MET A 1 -15.97 54.12 7.38
N LYS A 2 -16.96 53.60 8.11
CA LYS A 2 -17.07 52.17 8.43
C LYS A 2 -17.18 51.24 7.18
N ALA A 3 -17.97 51.65 6.17
CA ALA A 3 -18.11 50.88 4.93
C ALA A 3 -16.80 50.80 4.10
N LEU A 4 -16.00 51.88 4.09
CA LEU A 4 -14.69 51.92 3.41
C LEU A 4 -13.69 51.03 4.12
N MET A 5 -13.73 50.97 5.46
CA MET A 5 -12.84 50.09 6.26
C MET A 5 -13.17 48.61 6.07
N ILE A 6 -14.45 48.26 5.94
CA ILE A 6 -14.90 46.88 5.66
C ILE A 6 -14.48 46.48 4.24
N LEU A 7 -14.59 47.37 3.25
CA LEU A 7 -14.17 47.12 1.88
C LEU A 7 -12.64 46.92 1.79
N LEU A 8 -11.84 47.70 2.53
CA LEU A 8 -10.38 47.51 2.59
C LEU A 8 -9.98 46.20 3.29
N LEU A 9 -10.70 45.82 4.34
CA LEU A 9 -10.46 44.55 5.06
C LEU A 9 -10.82 43.34 4.20
N THR A 10 -11.90 43.41 3.42
CA THR A 10 -12.25 42.33 2.45
C THR A 10 -11.29 42.26 1.29
N MET A 11 -10.78 43.37 0.78
CA MET A 11 -9.71 43.38 -0.24
C MET A 11 -8.40 42.77 0.28
N MET A 12 -8.02 43.04 1.53
CA MET A 12 -6.84 42.43 2.15
C MET A 12 -7.00 40.89 2.35
N MET A 13 -8.19 40.40 2.64
CA MET A 13 -8.44 38.95 2.77
C MET A 13 -8.45 38.22 1.42
N CYS A 14 -8.80 38.90 0.32
CA CYS A 14 -8.80 38.31 -1.02
C CYS A 14 -7.40 38.26 -1.66
N SER A 15 -6.42 39.01 -1.16
CA SER A 15 -5.07 39.06 -1.74
C SER A 15 -4.07 38.03 -1.18
N SER A 16 -4.49 37.15 -0.26
CA SER A 16 -3.56 36.20 0.40
C SER A 16 -3.44 34.83 -0.28
N CYS A 17 -4.13 34.58 -1.39
CA CYS A 17 -3.95 33.35 -2.15
C CYS A 17 -2.78 33.50 -3.15
N THR A 18 -1.57 33.34 -2.68
CA THR A 18 -0.36 33.22 -3.53
C THR A 18 -0.16 31.80 -4.06
N ALA A 19 -1.24 31.13 -4.47
CA ALA A 19 -1.12 29.84 -5.13
C ALA A 19 -0.44 30.07 -6.50
N LEU A 20 0.76 29.49 -6.66
CA LEU A 20 1.44 29.48 -7.97
C LEU A 20 0.49 28.93 -9.04
N PRO A 21 0.44 29.53 -10.25
CA PRO A 21 -0.32 28.99 -11.36
C PRO A 21 0.02 27.53 -11.63
N ALA A 22 -0.96 26.75 -12.10
CA ALA A 22 -0.74 25.33 -12.42
C ALA A 22 0.35 25.16 -13.49
N GLU A 23 0.52 26.13 -14.35
CA GLU A 23 1.52 26.20 -15.44
C GLU A 23 2.97 26.30 -14.92
N GLU A 24 3.17 26.76 -13.69
CA GLU A 24 4.48 26.87 -13.04
C GLU A 24 4.83 25.64 -12.17
N ARG A 25 4.03 24.56 -12.26
CA ARG A 25 4.20 23.36 -11.45
C ARG A 25 4.49 22.12 -12.28
N ALA A 26 5.47 21.34 -11.86
CA ALA A 26 5.71 20.00 -12.37
C ALA A 26 5.00 18.98 -11.48
N PHE A 27 3.91 18.38 -11.95
CA PHE A 27 3.15 17.40 -11.19
C PHE A 27 3.83 16.02 -11.24
N ALA A 28 4.43 15.60 -10.13
CA ALA A 28 5.00 14.27 -10.03
C ALA A 28 3.90 13.19 -10.03
N VAL A 29 4.11 12.15 -10.81
CA VAL A 29 3.23 10.99 -10.92
C VAL A 29 3.70 9.85 -10.00
N ALA A 30 5.02 9.74 -9.83
CA ALA A 30 5.63 8.84 -8.85
C ALA A 30 6.76 9.57 -8.12
N LEU A 31 6.95 9.19 -6.86
CA LEU A 31 8.05 9.60 -6.00
C LEU A 31 8.73 8.35 -5.47
N CYS A 32 10.05 8.28 -5.60
CA CYS A 32 10.86 7.17 -5.11
C CYS A 32 11.82 7.67 -4.05
N VAL A 33 12.00 6.92 -2.96
CA VAL A 33 12.80 7.32 -1.79
C VAL A 33 13.69 6.17 -1.34
N GLU A 34 14.97 6.44 -1.19
CA GLU A 34 15.94 5.51 -0.57
C GLU A 34 16.91 6.25 0.35
N LYS A 35 17.56 5.48 1.22
CA LYS A 35 18.64 5.96 2.08
C LYS A 35 19.82 5.02 1.94
N ASN A 36 20.88 5.52 1.32
CA ASN A 36 22.13 4.79 1.14
C ASN A 36 23.31 5.70 1.58
N GLY A 37 23.49 5.80 2.91
CA GLY A 37 24.32 6.84 3.51
C GLY A 37 23.58 8.17 3.52
N ALA A 38 23.41 8.82 2.37
CA ALA A 38 22.55 9.98 2.16
C ALA A 38 21.12 9.58 1.79
N TRP A 39 20.19 10.54 1.87
CA TRP A 39 18.84 10.43 1.33
C TRP A 39 18.85 10.73 -0.16
N HIS A 40 18.23 9.86 -0.94
CA HIS A 40 18.03 10.05 -2.37
C HIS A 40 16.53 10.03 -2.66
N VAL A 41 16.08 10.98 -3.45
CA VAL A 41 14.68 11.07 -3.91
C VAL A 41 14.65 11.21 -5.42
N HIS A 42 13.69 10.54 -6.06
CA HIS A 42 13.52 10.60 -7.51
C HIS A 42 12.05 10.84 -7.83
N GLY A 43 11.75 11.98 -8.47
CA GLY A 43 10.42 12.34 -8.93
C GLY A 43 10.24 12.01 -10.40
N ARG A 44 9.18 11.30 -10.77
CA ARG A 44 8.79 11.08 -12.17
C ARG A 44 7.79 12.13 -12.59
N ILE A 45 8.19 13.07 -13.43
CA ILE A 45 7.38 14.21 -13.88
C ILE A 45 7.15 14.18 -15.40
N PRO A 46 6.00 14.67 -15.92
CA PRO A 46 5.79 14.81 -17.35
C PRO A 46 6.70 15.89 -17.94
N THR A 47 7.18 15.66 -19.16
CA THR A 47 7.85 16.68 -19.96
C THR A 47 6.82 17.40 -20.82
N TYR A 48 6.94 18.74 -20.91
CA TYR A 48 6.02 19.57 -21.70
C TYR A 48 6.51 19.78 -23.15
N GLN A 49 7.46 18.96 -23.61
CA GLN A 49 7.96 19.04 -24.99
C GLN A 49 6.94 18.44 -25.97
N SER A 50 6.97 18.95 -27.22
CA SER A 50 6.15 18.42 -28.31
C SER A 50 6.46 16.94 -28.55
N GLY A 51 5.48 16.10 -28.27
CA GLY A 51 5.60 14.62 -28.35
C GLY A 51 5.28 13.90 -27.04
N GLY A 52 5.21 14.62 -25.94
CA GLY A 52 4.93 14.06 -24.61
C GLY A 52 6.09 13.19 -24.13
N GLY A 53 6.23 13.04 -22.84
CA GLY A 53 7.27 12.20 -22.25
C GLY A 53 7.30 12.38 -20.74
N TYR A 54 8.21 11.66 -20.11
CA TYR A 54 8.44 11.75 -18.67
C TYR A 54 9.94 11.80 -18.42
N MET A 55 10.34 12.63 -17.46
CA MET A 55 11.71 12.70 -16.98
C MET A 55 11.77 12.32 -15.51
N THR A 56 12.91 11.81 -15.09
CA THR A 56 13.23 11.60 -13.68
C THR A 56 14.07 12.76 -13.20
N VAL A 57 13.59 13.44 -12.16
CA VAL A 57 14.35 14.47 -11.45
C VAL A 57 14.79 13.87 -10.13
N SER A 58 16.06 14.05 -9.79
CA SER A 58 16.67 13.47 -8.60
C SER A 58 17.15 14.55 -7.65
N GLY A 59 17.15 14.25 -6.36
CA GLY A 59 17.78 15.08 -5.35
C GLY A 59 18.45 14.22 -4.28
N GLU A 60 19.49 14.77 -3.67
CA GLU A 60 20.27 14.13 -2.62
C GLU A 60 20.44 15.07 -1.42
N GLY A 61 20.56 14.49 -0.21
CA GLY A 61 20.79 15.29 1.00
C GLY A 61 20.98 14.47 2.25
N ASP A 62 21.44 15.13 3.30
CA ASP A 62 21.65 14.50 4.63
C ASP A 62 20.34 14.20 5.37
N SER A 63 19.23 14.78 4.90
CA SER A 63 17.88 14.55 5.38
C SER A 63 16.90 14.39 4.22
N LEU A 64 15.76 13.75 4.47
CA LEU A 64 14.68 13.66 3.48
C LEU A 64 14.23 15.04 2.97
N SER A 65 14.16 16.03 3.87
CA SER A 65 13.78 17.40 3.53
C SER A 65 14.82 18.07 2.62
N SER A 66 16.13 17.91 2.90
CA SER A 66 17.18 18.47 2.04
C SER A 66 17.20 17.78 0.67
N ALA A 67 17.03 16.47 0.60
CA ALA A 67 16.92 15.73 -0.67
C ALA A 67 15.72 16.19 -1.51
N LEU A 68 14.55 16.42 -0.89
CA LEU A 68 13.37 16.96 -1.57
C LEU A 68 13.61 18.39 -2.07
N SER A 69 14.31 19.22 -1.30
CA SER A 69 14.66 20.58 -1.70
C SER A 69 15.66 20.60 -2.86
N ASP A 70 16.63 19.69 -2.87
CA ASP A 70 17.59 19.53 -3.95
C ASP A 70 16.90 19.04 -5.24
N MET A 71 15.96 18.10 -5.12
CA MET A 71 15.12 17.65 -6.24
C MET A 71 14.28 18.82 -6.82
N ASP A 72 13.71 19.66 -5.96
CA ASP A 72 12.97 20.87 -6.38
C ASP A 72 13.89 21.85 -7.14
N ALA A 73 15.13 22.02 -6.68
CA ALA A 73 16.11 22.90 -7.33
C ALA A 73 16.60 22.36 -8.68
N ALA A 74 16.68 21.04 -8.83
CA ALA A 74 17.06 20.38 -10.08
C ALA A 74 15.92 20.34 -11.12
N ALA A 75 14.69 20.57 -10.72
CA ALA A 75 13.52 20.51 -11.59
C ALA A 75 13.37 21.83 -12.41
N PRO A 76 12.88 21.75 -13.66
CA PRO A 76 12.60 22.94 -14.48
C PRO A 76 11.47 23.81 -13.91
N MET A 77 10.61 23.26 -13.06
CA MET A 77 9.48 23.90 -12.40
C MET A 77 9.31 23.28 -11.01
N ARG A 78 8.68 24.03 -10.08
CA ARG A 78 8.43 23.55 -8.73
C ARG A 78 7.64 22.24 -8.73
N ILE A 79 8.17 21.21 -8.10
CA ILE A 79 7.53 19.89 -8.00
C ILE A 79 6.32 19.96 -7.08
N ASN A 80 5.22 19.34 -7.53
CA ASN A 80 3.97 19.24 -6.80
C ASN A 80 3.51 17.77 -6.73
N LEU A 81 3.20 17.29 -5.54
CA LEU A 81 2.86 15.89 -5.27
C LEU A 81 1.35 15.62 -5.26
N SER A 82 0.49 16.61 -5.58
CA SER A 82 -0.97 16.44 -5.55
C SER A 82 -1.49 15.47 -6.62
N GLN A 83 -0.70 15.13 -7.63
CA GLN A 83 -1.02 14.15 -8.66
C GLN A 83 -0.28 12.83 -8.50
N LEU A 84 0.40 12.63 -7.36
CA LEU A 84 1.14 11.41 -7.08
C LEU A 84 0.22 10.18 -7.11
N ARG A 85 0.62 9.13 -7.83
CA ARG A 85 -0.09 7.85 -7.91
C ARG A 85 0.61 6.77 -7.11
N LEU A 86 1.95 6.81 -7.14
CA LEU A 86 2.79 5.79 -6.57
C LEU A 86 3.91 6.42 -5.75
N LEU A 87 4.04 6.02 -4.51
CA LEU A 87 5.16 6.30 -3.63
C LEU A 87 5.95 5.00 -3.49
N ILE A 88 7.17 4.97 -4.00
CA ILE A 88 8.05 3.81 -3.96
C ILE A 88 9.14 4.06 -2.92
N ALA A 89 9.33 3.14 -2.00
CA ALA A 89 10.41 3.21 -1.02
C ALA A 89 11.32 1.97 -1.10
N ASP A 90 12.60 2.13 -0.80
CA ASP A 90 13.51 1.00 -0.64
C ASP A 90 13.05 0.16 0.56
N LYS A 91 12.96 -1.15 0.39
CA LYS A 91 12.64 -2.13 1.43
C LYS A 91 13.52 -1.97 2.68
N LYS A 92 14.76 -1.54 2.53
CA LYS A 92 15.67 -1.30 3.67
C LYS A 92 15.13 -0.28 4.66
N LEU A 93 14.34 0.72 4.21
CA LEU A 93 13.70 1.68 5.10
C LEU A 93 12.70 0.99 6.05
N ALA A 94 11.98 -0.03 5.56
CA ALA A 94 11.09 -0.85 6.36
C ALA A 94 11.89 -1.72 7.36
N GLN A 95 12.91 -2.41 6.88
CA GLN A 95 13.77 -3.28 7.69
C GLN A 95 14.50 -2.53 8.81
N ASN A 96 14.86 -1.27 8.56
CA ASN A 96 15.53 -0.41 9.55
C ASN A 96 14.54 0.32 10.48
N GLY A 97 13.23 0.14 10.32
CA GLY A 97 12.20 0.84 11.10
C GLY A 97 12.05 2.34 10.77
N GLU A 98 12.66 2.81 9.67
CA GLU A 98 12.64 4.22 9.26
C GLU A 98 11.43 4.58 8.38
N LEU A 99 10.76 3.59 7.77
CA LEU A 99 9.69 3.80 6.80
C LEU A 99 8.52 4.63 7.37
N SER A 100 8.09 4.35 8.59
CA SER A 100 6.97 5.08 9.22
C SER A 100 7.28 6.57 9.36
N ALA A 101 8.50 6.94 9.76
CA ALA A 101 8.93 8.33 9.86
C ALA A 101 8.96 9.02 8.48
N VAL A 102 9.42 8.31 7.43
CA VAL A 102 9.42 8.80 6.05
C VAL A 102 8.01 9.08 5.57
N LEU A 103 7.09 8.12 5.75
CA LEU A 103 5.69 8.27 5.31
C LEU A 103 5.00 9.42 6.04
N THR A 104 5.24 9.59 7.34
CA THR A 104 4.70 10.69 8.14
C THR A 104 5.26 12.03 7.65
N ALA A 105 6.57 12.15 7.46
CA ALA A 105 7.20 13.38 6.98
C ALA A 105 6.70 13.79 5.58
N LEU A 106 6.43 12.83 4.69
CA LEU A 106 5.82 13.10 3.39
C LEU A 106 4.35 13.51 3.52
N ALA A 107 3.59 12.89 4.41
CA ALA A 107 2.19 13.21 4.62
C ALA A 107 1.96 14.62 5.22
N ASP A 108 2.93 15.15 5.97
CA ASP A 108 2.89 16.50 6.51
C ASP A 108 3.04 17.59 5.43
N ARG A 109 3.43 17.23 4.20
CA ARG A 109 3.49 18.17 3.09
C ARG A 109 2.07 18.57 2.62
N PRO A 110 1.78 19.87 2.46
CA PRO A 110 0.43 20.34 2.08
C PRO A 110 0.02 19.93 0.66
N ASP A 111 0.99 19.58 -0.20
CA ASP A 111 0.78 19.15 -1.58
C ASP A 111 0.77 17.62 -1.74
N MET A 112 0.88 16.85 -0.63
CA MET A 112 0.94 15.39 -0.72
C MET A 112 -0.43 14.78 -1.01
N ARG A 113 -0.50 13.91 -2.03
CA ARG A 113 -1.70 13.14 -2.31
C ARG A 113 -1.82 11.92 -1.41
N MET A 114 -2.73 11.97 -0.44
CA MET A 114 -2.95 10.91 0.54
C MET A 114 -3.50 9.60 -0.05
N GLN A 115 -4.04 9.64 -1.28
CA GLN A 115 -4.54 8.47 -2.00
C GLN A 115 -3.48 7.81 -2.90
N CYS A 116 -2.22 8.27 -2.88
CA CYS A 116 -1.15 7.57 -3.58
C CYS A 116 -0.90 6.20 -2.93
N VAL A 117 -0.63 5.20 -3.75
CA VAL A 117 -0.33 3.85 -3.27
C VAL A 117 1.12 3.78 -2.82
N VAL A 118 1.37 3.14 -1.68
CA VAL A 118 2.71 2.92 -1.14
C VAL A 118 3.22 1.55 -1.59
N ALA A 119 4.39 1.52 -2.21
CA ALA A 119 5.06 0.32 -2.66
C ALA A 119 6.49 0.23 -2.11
N LEU A 120 6.95 -1.00 -1.88
CA LEU A 120 8.36 -1.28 -1.55
C LEU A 120 9.02 -2.04 -2.69
N THR A 121 10.32 -1.78 -2.87
CA THR A 121 11.17 -2.51 -3.82
C THR A 121 12.47 -2.94 -3.14
N GLU A 122 13.04 -4.06 -3.62
CA GLU A 122 14.39 -4.52 -3.27
C GLU A 122 15.44 -3.97 -4.24
N GLU A 123 14.98 -3.42 -5.35
CA GLU A 123 15.81 -2.91 -6.42
C GLU A 123 16.10 -1.43 -6.24
N SER A 124 16.98 -0.88 -7.08
CA SER A 124 17.24 0.56 -7.08
C SER A 124 15.95 1.34 -7.34
N VAL A 125 15.60 2.23 -6.42
CA VAL A 125 14.42 3.09 -6.58
C VAL A 125 14.57 4.04 -7.77
N LYS A 126 15.80 4.39 -8.16
CA LYS A 126 16.08 5.14 -9.39
C LYS A 126 15.71 4.33 -10.62
N ALA A 127 16.10 3.05 -10.68
CA ALA A 127 15.71 2.15 -11.77
C ALA A 127 14.19 2.00 -11.82
N ALA A 128 13.52 1.88 -10.69
CA ALA A 128 12.06 1.86 -10.61
C ALA A 128 11.43 3.15 -11.17
N ALA A 129 11.96 4.33 -10.82
CA ALA A 129 11.49 5.60 -11.37
C ALA A 129 11.67 5.69 -12.89
N GLU A 130 12.79 5.24 -13.42
CA GLU A 130 13.11 5.24 -14.86
C GLU A 130 12.26 4.22 -15.64
N ALA A 131 11.92 3.09 -15.02
CA ALA A 131 11.08 2.05 -15.61
C ALA A 131 9.59 2.46 -15.71
N LEU A 132 9.18 3.53 -15.04
CA LEU A 132 7.83 4.09 -15.11
C LEU A 132 7.63 4.84 -16.42
N ASN A 133 7.17 4.12 -17.43
CA ASN A 133 6.87 4.67 -18.74
C ASN A 133 5.39 4.46 -19.12
N PRO A 134 4.78 5.40 -19.87
CA PRO A 134 3.41 5.24 -20.32
C PRO A 134 3.29 4.05 -21.29
N VAL A 135 2.23 3.30 -21.18
CA VAL A 135 1.88 2.24 -22.12
C VAL A 135 1.05 2.86 -23.25
N ALA A 136 1.46 2.66 -24.50
CA ALA A 136 0.76 2.96 -25.75
C ALA A 136 -0.37 4.01 -25.65
N GLY A 137 -0.02 5.30 -25.76
CA GLY A 137 -0.99 6.41 -25.90
C GLY A 137 -1.68 6.87 -24.61
N ALA A 138 -1.53 6.17 -23.48
CA ALA A 138 -2.08 6.59 -22.20
C ALA A 138 -1.11 7.51 -21.44
N ARG A 139 -1.64 8.52 -20.73
CA ARG A 139 -0.83 9.29 -19.77
C ARG A 139 -0.39 8.34 -18.64
N LEU A 140 0.87 8.48 -18.18
CA LEU A 140 1.42 7.61 -17.12
C LEU A 140 0.53 7.56 -15.88
N SER A 141 -0.04 8.68 -15.45
CA SER A 141 -0.95 8.70 -14.29
C SER A 141 -2.17 7.79 -14.49
N LYS A 142 -2.78 7.80 -15.68
CA LYS A 142 -3.92 6.93 -16.00
C LYS A 142 -3.49 5.47 -16.17
N ALA A 143 -2.32 5.23 -16.76
CA ALA A 143 -1.78 3.88 -16.89
C ALA A 143 -1.49 3.25 -15.53
N LEU A 144 -0.94 4.03 -14.57
CA LEU A 144 -0.72 3.57 -13.20
C LEU A 144 -2.03 3.27 -12.47
N ASP A 145 -3.05 4.15 -12.55
CA ASP A 145 -4.35 3.90 -11.95
C ASP A 145 -4.94 2.58 -12.47
N LEU A 146 -5.00 2.39 -13.79
CA LEU A 146 -5.54 1.17 -14.39
C LEU A 146 -4.74 -0.09 -14.03
N MET A 147 -3.42 0.02 -13.95
CA MET A 147 -2.57 -1.11 -13.54
C MET A 147 -2.79 -1.48 -12.07
N LEU A 148 -2.86 -0.50 -11.18
CA LEU A 148 -3.13 -0.72 -9.76
C LEU A 148 -4.51 -1.36 -9.57
N ASP A 149 -5.55 -0.80 -10.19
CA ASP A 149 -6.92 -1.32 -10.12
C ASP A 149 -6.98 -2.78 -10.60
N ALA A 150 -6.41 -3.06 -11.78
CA ALA A 150 -6.38 -4.41 -12.33
C ALA A 150 -5.63 -5.42 -11.44
N ARG A 151 -4.52 -5.01 -10.80
CA ARG A 151 -3.77 -5.88 -9.90
C ARG A 151 -4.48 -6.13 -8.57
N ILE A 152 -5.22 -5.14 -8.06
CA ILE A 152 -6.07 -5.29 -6.87
C ILE A 152 -7.23 -6.25 -7.19
N GLU A 153 -7.92 -6.06 -8.32
CA GLU A 153 -9.01 -6.94 -8.75
C GLU A 153 -8.55 -8.40 -8.93
N GLN A 154 -7.33 -8.59 -9.41
CA GLN A 154 -6.69 -9.91 -9.54
C GLN A 154 -6.19 -10.49 -8.21
N GLY A 155 -6.31 -9.76 -7.09
CA GLY A 155 -5.73 -10.16 -5.81
C GLY A 155 -4.20 -10.23 -5.79
N ALA A 156 -3.53 -9.73 -6.83
CA ALA A 156 -2.07 -9.79 -6.94
C ALA A 156 -1.35 -8.82 -6.00
N ILE A 157 -2.04 -7.76 -5.59
CA ILE A 157 -1.61 -6.77 -4.60
C ILE A 157 -2.79 -6.39 -3.70
N LEU A 158 -2.50 -5.80 -2.55
CA LEU A 158 -3.51 -5.18 -1.68
C LEU A 158 -3.57 -3.67 -1.89
N PRO A 159 -4.73 -3.02 -1.71
CA PRO A 159 -4.80 -1.57 -1.70
C PRO A 159 -4.03 -1.03 -0.50
N ALA A 160 -3.07 -0.17 -0.74
CA ALA A 160 -2.22 0.43 0.29
C ALA A 160 -2.09 1.96 0.08
N PRO A 161 -3.22 2.73 0.07
CA PRO A 161 -3.13 4.18 0.00
C PRO A 161 -2.45 4.74 1.25
N LEU A 162 -1.64 5.79 1.08
CA LEU A 162 -0.86 6.40 2.17
C LEU A 162 -1.74 6.76 3.39
N SER A 163 -2.94 7.29 3.15
CA SER A 163 -3.90 7.59 4.21
C SER A 163 -4.24 6.39 5.10
N ASP A 164 -4.38 5.21 4.48
CA ASP A 164 -4.73 4.00 5.20
C ASP A 164 -3.52 3.41 5.92
N VAL A 165 -2.35 3.43 5.26
CA VAL A 165 -1.08 2.99 5.85
C VAL A 165 -0.78 3.75 7.15
N LEU A 166 -0.93 5.08 7.14
CA LEU A 166 -0.69 5.91 8.33
C LEU A 166 -1.73 5.69 9.43
N ARG A 167 -3.00 5.45 9.05
CA ARG A 167 -4.08 5.23 10.01
C ARG A 167 -4.03 3.87 10.68
N MET A 168 -3.55 2.84 9.96
CA MET A 168 -3.53 1.46 10.42
C MET A 168 -2.47 1.20 11.50
N GLY A 169 -1.32 1.83 11.42
CA GLY A 169 -0.06 1.50 12.10
C GLY A 169 -0.08 1.05 13.57
N VAL A 170 -1.11 1.42 14.37
CA VAL A 170 -1.17 1.03 15.79
C VAL A 170 -2.06 -0.20 16.03
N ARG A 171 -3.04 -0.45 15.13
CA ARG A 171 -4.14 -1.40 15.36
C ARG A 171 -4.27 -2.48 14.29
N GLN A 172 -3.51 -2.32 13.23
CA GLN A 172 -3.45 -3.23 12.08
C GLN A 172 -2.11 -2.99 11.38
N ALA A 173 -1.40 -4.04 11.01
CA ALA A 173 -0.20 -3.92 10.20
C ALA A 173 -0.58 -3.82 8.72
N PRO A 174 -0.35 -2.69 8.04
CA PRO A 174 -0.61 -2.60 6.62
C PRO A 174 0.37 -3.48 5.83
N VAL A 175 -0.13 -4.03 4.73
CA VAL A 175 0.70 -4.71 3.74
C VAL A 175 0.83 -3.78 2.53
N LEU A 176 2.05 -3.36 2.27
CA LEU A 176 2.41 -2.46 1.18
C LEU A 176 2.59 -3.24 -0.11
N VAL A 177 2.45 -2.56 -1.25
CA VAL A 177 2.58 -3.20 -2.56
C VAL A 177 4.02 -3.64 -2.82
N GLY A 178 4.22 -4.86 -3.31
CA GLY A 178 5.51 -5.31 -3.83
C GLY A 178 5.73 -4.81 -5.27
N LEU A 179 6.88 -4.19 -5.53
CA LEU A 179 7.27 -3.69 -6.84
C LEU A 179 8.63 -4.29 -7.23
N SER A 180 8.71 -4.80 -8.45
CA SER A 180 9.95 -5.22 -9.10
C SER A 180 10.11 -4.52 -10.45
N VAL A 181 11.35 -4.51 -10.96
CA VAL A 181 11.68 -3.98 -12.29
C VAL A 181 12.15 -5.14 -13.17
N GLU A 182 11.38 -5.45 -14.18
CA GLU A 182 11.66 -6.52 -15.14
C GLU A 182 11.75 -5.92 -16.54
N GLU A 183 12.86 -6.13 -17.24
CA GLU A 183 13.07 -5.62 -18.60
C GLU A 183 12.70 -4.12 -18.78
N GLN A 184 13.13 -3.28 -17.84
CA GLN A 184 12.82 -1.83 -17.81
C GLN A 184 11.32 -1.52 -17.70
N LYS A 185 10.52 -2.43 -17.18
CA LYS A 185 9.10 -2.23 -16.84
C LYS A 185 8.88 -2.55 -15.38
N ILE A 186 7.95 -1.84 -14.77
CA ILE A 186 7.53 -2.19 -13.42
C ILE A 186 6.56 -3.37 -13.44
N ALA A 187 6.73 -4.28 -12.49
CA ALA A 187 5.77 -5.32 -12.15
C ALA A 187 5.28 -5.10 -10.73
N LEU A 188 3.97 -5.13 -10.52
CA LEU A 188 3.33 -5.03 -9.21
C LEU A 188 2.79 -6.41 -8.83
N SER A 189 3.34 -7.00 -7.79
CA SER A 189 2.97 -8.35 -7.36
C SER A 189 3.45 -8.63 -5.94
N GLY A 190 2.60 -9.28 -5.16
CA GLY A 190 2.92 -9.56 -3.77
C GLY A 190 2.83 -8.31 -2.89
N GLY A 191 3.37 -8.41 -1.69
CA GLY A 191 3.36 -7.30 -0.74
C GLY A 191 4.46 -7.40 0.29
N TYR A 192 4.62 -6.33 1.05
CA TYR A 192 5.54 -6.25 2.17
C TYR A 192 4.82 -5.78 3.42
N ALA A 193 5.01 -6.46 4.52
CA ALA A 193 4.67 -5.90 5.83
C ALA A 193 5.58 -4.70 6.17
N MET A 194 5.19 -3.92 7.16
CA MET A 194 5.93 -2.70 7.55
C MET A 194 7.34 -2.96 8.08
N ASP A 195 7.66 -4.17 8.47
CA ASP A 195 9.00 -4.65 8.87
C ASP A 195 9.84 -5.15 7.70
N GLY A 196 9.28 -5.15 6.48
CA GLY A 196 9.92 -5.64 5.27
C GLY A 196 9.77 -7.14 5.01
N MET A 197 8.93 -7.87 5.78
CA MET A 197 8.60 -9.26 5.49
C MET A 197 7.83 -9.33 4.16
N TYR A 198 8.31 -10.14 3.23
CA TYR A 198 7.69 -10.31 1.92
C TYR A 198 6.56 -11.36 1.94
N LEU A 199 5.44 -11.01 1.34
CA LEU A 199 4.35 -11.92 0.98
C LEU A 199 4.38 -12.11 -0.55
N ASN A 200 4.46 -13.33 -0.99
CA ASN A 200 4.41 -13.63 -2.42
C ASN A 200 3.00 -13.40 -3.01
N LYS A 201 2.87 -13.52 -4.32
CA LYS A 201 1.60 -13.27 -5.04
C LYS A 201 0.47 -14.15 -4.52
N ASP A 202 0.72 -15.43 -4.27
CA ASP A 202 -0.33 -16.37 -3.86
C ASP A 202 -0.76 -16.11 -2.41
N GLU A 203 0.16 -15.77 -1.52
CA GLU A 203 -0.14 -15.35 -0.15
C GLU A 203 -0.91 -14.03 -0.11
N THR A 204 -0.55 -13.09 -0.97
CA THR A 204 -1.26 -11.82 -1.11
C THR A 204 -2.68 -12.04 -1.64
N ALA A 205 -2.86 -12.98 -2.57
CA ALA A 205 -4.17 -13.38 -3.08
C ALA A 205 -5.06 -13.98 -1.98
N LEU A 206 -4.50 -14.88 -1.15
CA LEU A 206 -5.22 -15.44 0.01
C LEU A 206 -5.61 -14.35 1.01
N LEU A 207 -4.70 -13.43 1.30
CA LEU A 207 -4.97 -12.31 2.21
C LEU A 207 -6.02 -11.35 1.62
N SER A 208 -6.00 -11.11 0.31
CA SER A 208 -7.01 -10.32 -0.40
C SER A 208 -8.41 -10.90 -0.28
N LEU A 209 -8.55 -12.24 -0.33
CA LEU A 209 -9.82 -12.93 -0.09
C LEU A 209 -10.29 -12.74 1.35
N LEU A 210 -9.40 -12.93 2.34
CA LEU A 210 -9.74 -12.78 3.76
C LEU A 210 -10.18 -11.35 4.10
N LEU A 211 -9.59 -10.35 3.46
CA LEU A 211 -9.92 -8.94 3.63
C LEU A 211 -11.13 -8.48 2.79
N GLY A 212 -11.63 -9.34 1.89
CA GLY A 212 -12.77 -9.04 1.02
C GLY A 212 -12.47 -8.01 -0.08
N HIS A 213 -11.19 -7.81 -0.44
CA HIS A 213 -10.80 -6.91 -1.52
C HIS A 213 -11.11 -7.49 -2.91
N THR A 214 -11.06 -8.81 -3.03
CA THR A 214 -11.48 -9.51 -4.25
C THR A 214 -12.44 -10.63 -3.92
N LYS A 215 -13.38 -10.91 -4.81
CA LYS A 215 -14.40 -11.95 -4.66
C LYS A 215 -14.30 -13.01 -5.74
N THR A 216 -13.52 -12.76 -6.76
CA THR A 216 -13.34 -13.65 -7.92
C THR A 216 -11.88 -13.63 -8.31
N LEU A 217 -11.22 -14.77 -8.23
CA LEU A 217 -9.83 -14.87 -8.66
C LEU A 217 -9.44 -16.33 -8.95
N ARG A 218 -8.29 -16.47 -9.62
CA ARG A 218 -7.60 -17.75 -9.76
C ARG A 218 -6.61 -17.92 -8.63
N LEU A 219 -6.83 -18.96 -7.82
CA LEU A 219 -5.91 -19.38 -6.76
C LEU A 219 -4.90 -20.37 -7.33
N ASN A 220 -3.62 -20.13 -7.06
CA ASN A 220 -2.56 -21.11 -7.26
C ASN A 220 -2.18 -21.69 -5.90
N LEU A 221 -2.25 -23.00 -5.80
CA LEU A 221 -1.97 -23.76 -4.59
C LEU A 221 -0.85 -24.79 -4.89
N PRO A 222 -0.17 -25.34 -3.89
CA PRO A 222 1.02 -26.17 -4.10
C PRO A 222 0.87 -27.33 -5.10
N ALA A 223 -0.34 -27.90 -5.23
CA ALA A 223 -0.58 -29.05 -6.10
C ALA A 223 -1.52 -28.76 -7.29
N GLY A 224 -1.91 -27.49 -7.50
CA GLY A 224 -2.80 -27.14 -8.60
C GLY A 224 -3.40 -25.75 -8.51
N SER A 225 -4.51 -25.52 -9.22
CA SER A 225 -5.19 -24.23 -9.23
C SER A 225 -6.71 -24.38 -9.18
N ALA A 226 -7.38 -23.31 -8.72
CA ALA A 226 -8.84 -23.22 -8.73
C ALA A 226 -9.28 -21.80 -9.09
N ASP A 227 -10.31 -21.69 -9.92
CA ASP A 227 -11.00 -20.43 -10.20
C ASP A 227 -12.19 -20.32 -9.24
N VAL A 228 -12.16 -19.30 -8.37
CA VAL A 228 -13.14 -19.10 -7.31
C VAL A 228 -13.91 -17.81 -7.50
N ARG A 229 -15.16 -17.79 -7.03
CA ARG A 229 -16.04 -16.63 -7.05
C ARG A 229 -16.92 -16.57 -5.81
N ASP A 230 -17.56 -15.43 -5.60
CA ASP A 230 -18.52 -15.20 -4.50
C ASP A 230 -17.91 -15.53 -3.12
N VAL A 231 -16.63 -15.21 -2.96
CA VAL A 231 -15.88 -15.52 -1.75
C VAL A 231 -16.39 -14.67 -0.58
N SER A 232 -16.66 -15.33 0.54
CA SER A 232 -17.04 -14.71 1.81
C SER A 232 -16.13 -15.21 2.91
N ALA A 233 -15.49 -14.29 3.62
CA ALA A 233 -14.64 -14.58 4.76
C ALA A 233 -15.26 -14.01 6.04
N LYS A 234 -15.24 -14.78 7.12
CA LYS A 234 -15.62 -14.34 8.46
C LYS A 234 -14.49 -14.66 9.41
N ILE A 235 -14.04 -13.64 10.15
CA ILE A 235 -12.95 -13.79 11.11
C ILE A 235 -13.49 -13.40 12.48
N ARG A 236 -13.35 -14.30 13.44
CA ARG A 236 -13.83 -14.10 14.81
C ARG A 236 -12.71 -14.38 15.78
N LEU A 237 -12.50 -13.44 16.70
CA LEU A 237 -11.57 -13.59 17.81
C LEU A 237 -12.35 -14.08 19.04
N SER A 238 -11.80 -15.04 19.79
CA SER A 238 -12.36 -15.49 21.07
C SER A 238 -12.36 -14.37 22.11
N GLN A 239 -13.24 -14.45 23.11
CA GLN A 239 -13.34 -13.41 24.15
C GLN A 239 -12.07 -13.25 24.98
N ASP A 240 -11.30 -14.30 25.15
CA ASP A 240 -10.00 -14.31 25.85
C ASP A 240 -8.82 -13.93 24.94
N PHE A 241 -9.09 -13.67 23.64
CA PHE A 241 -8.10 -13.30 22.64
C PHE A 241 -7.00 -14.35 22.41
N THR A 242 -7.27 -15.63 22.69
CA THR A 242 -6.29 -16.71 22.52
C THR A 242 -6.49 -17.50 21.23
N THR A 243 -7.69 -17.46 20.66
CA THR A 243 -8.05 -18.23 19.46
C THR A 243 -8.72 -17.32 18.43
N ALA A 244 -8.30 -17.42 17.18
CA ALA A 244 -8.94 -16.76 16.05
C ALA A 244 -9.48 -17.82 15.09
N ARG A 245 -10.78 -17.75 14.78
CA ARG A 245 -11.45 -18.64 13.84
C ARG A 245 -11.71 -17.92 12.54
N VAL A 246 -11.23 -18.50 11.45
CA VAL A 246 -11.42 -18.05 10.08
C VAL A 246 -12.35 -19.03 9.37
N GLU A 247 -13.47 -18.52 8.90
CA GLU A 247 -14.44 -19.27 8.08
C GLU A 247 -14.42 -18.66 6.67
N LEU A 248 -14.04 -19.44 5.67
CA LEU A 248 -14.00 -19.05 4.27
C LEU A 248 -14.97 -19.90 3.47
N THR A 249 -15.91 -19.27 2.76
CA THR A 249 -16.84 -19.95 1.85
C THR A 249 -16.71 -19.39 0.46
N MET A 250 -16.83 -20.25 -0.57
CA MET A 250 -16.65 -19.83 -1.96
C MET A 250 -17.35 -20.77 -2.94
N ASN A 251 -17.69 -20.25 -4.10
CA ASN A 251 -18.11 -21.04 -5.25
C ASN A 251 -16.90 -21.32 -6.14
N VAL A 252 -16.74 -22.56 -6.60
CA VAL A 252 -15.68 -22.99 -7.51
C VAL A 252 -16.25 -23.16 -8.93
N THR A 253 -15.64 -22.49 -9.90
CA THR A 253 -16.04 -22.59 -11.32
C THR A 253 -15.16 -23.55 -12.12
N SER A 254 -13.92 -23.74 -11.70
CA SER A 254 -12.96 -24.66 -12.29
C SER A 254 -11.90 -25.03 -11.24
N SER A 255 -11.49 -26.28 -11.17
CA SER A 255 -10.47 -26.73 -10.23
C SER A 255 -9.74 -27.95 -10.76
N THR A 256 -8.43 -28.03 -10.46
CA THR A 256 -7.63 -29.23 -10.64
C THR A 256 -7.70 -30.16 -9.43
N TYR A 257 -8.38 -29.75 -8.36
CA TYR A 257 -8.57 -30.51 -7.14
C TYR A 257 -9.99 -31.12 -7.10
N THR A 258 -10.14 -32.16 -6.31
CA THR A 258 -11.46 -32.54 -5.78
C THR A 258 -11.91 -31.52 -4.74
N GLU A 259 -13.19 -31.43 -4.45
CA GLU A 259 -13.76 -30.50 -3.45
C GLU A 259 -13.03 -30.61 -2.08
N ILE A 260 -13.00 -31.81 -1.50
CA ILE A 260 -12.31 -32.09 -0.22
C ILE A 260 -10.81 -31.76 -0.32
N GLY A 261 -10.19 -32.05 -1.47
CA GLY A 261 -8.77 -31.74 -1.71
C GLY A 261 -8.51 -30.24 -1.75
N LEU A 262 -9.40 -29.46 -2.35
CA LEU A 262 -9.30 -28.01 -2.40
C LEU A 262 -9.52 -27.37 -1.02
N GLU A 263 -10.56 -27.78 -0.29
CA GLU A 263 -10.81 -27.31 1.08
C GLU A 263 -9.60 -27.50 1.98
N LYS A 264 -9.01 -28.71 1.94
CA LYS A 264 -7.82 -29.03 2.72
C LYS A 264 -6.62 -28.18 2.27
N ALA A 265 -6.33 -28.09 0.98
CA ALA A 265 -5.18 -27.33 0.45
C ALA A 265 -5.29 -25.84 0.80
N LEU A 266 -6.50 -25.28 0.74
CA LEU A 266 -6.76 -23.90 1.14
C LEU A 266 -6.62 -23.71 2.64
N ALA A 267 -7.20 -24.60 3.46
CA ALA A 267 -7.08 -24.52 4.92
C ALA A 267 -5.61 -24.59 5.36
N ASP A 268 -4.82 -25.51 4.80
CA ASP A 268 -3.40 -25.66 5.10
C ASP A 268 -2.60 -24.40 4.67
N SER A 269 -2.88 -23.85 3.47
CA SER A 269 -2.20 -22.65 2.97
C SER A 269 -2.55 -21.40 3.80
N LEU A 270 -3.81 -21.25 4.18
CA LEU A 270 -4.26 -20.15 5.05
C LEU A 270 -3.64 -20.27 6.44
N LEU A 271 -3.63 -21.46 7.03
CA LEU A 271 -3.03 -21.70 8.34
C LEU A 271 -1.54 -21.37 8.35
N ALA A 272 -0.82 -21.78 7.31
CA ALA A 272 0.60 -21.45 7.14
C ALA A 272 0.83 -19.94 7.03
N LEU A 273 0.04 -19.23 6.20
CA LEU A 273 0.11 -17.78 6.05
C LEU A 273 -0.17 -17.06 7.37
N LEU A 274 -1.26 -17.40 8.05
CA LEU A 274 -1.67 -16.76 9.29
C LEU A 274 -0.67 -16.99 10.43
N THR A 275 -0.11 -18.18 10.51
CA THR A 275 0.96 -18.50 11.48
C THR A 275 2.20 -17.69 11.21
N ARG A 276 2.59 -17.51 9.94
CA ARG A 276 3.75 -16.69 9.55
C ARG A 276 3.52 -15.22 9.84
N LEU A 277 2.31 -14.69 9.57
CA LEU A 277 1.93 -13.32 9.91
C LEU A 277 2.00 -13.08 11.42
N ALA A 278 1.48 -14.02 12.21
CA ALA A 278 1.54 -13.93 13.66
C ALA A 278 2.98 -13.96 14.20
N ALA A 279 3.83 -14.83 13.68
CA ALA A 279 5.25 -14.89 14.05
C ALA A 279 6.02 -13.59 13.74
N ALA A 280 5.60 -12.86 12.70
CA ALA A 280 6.17 -11.58 12.28
C ALA A 280 5.48 -10.36 12.92
N ASP A 281 4.62 -10.53 13.92
CA ASP A 281 3.79 -9.46 14.51
C ASP A 281 2.97 -8.65 13.49
N CYS A 282 2.71 -9.22 12.33
CA CYS A 282 1.99 -8.58 11.24
C CYS A 282 0.48 -8.87 11.33
N ASP A 283 -0.26 -8.09 12.10
CA ASP A 283 -1.73 -8.17 12.19
C ASP A 283 -2.39 -7.55 10.94
N ALA A 284 -2.16 -8.15 9.79
CA ALA A 284 -2.72 -7.69 8.52
C ALA A 284 -4.26 -7.77 8.47
N LEU A 285 -4.86 -8.65 9.27
CA LEU A 285 -6.32 -8.81 9.37
C LEU A 285 -6.98 -7.76 10.27
N GLY A 286 -6.21 -7.02 11.06
CA GLY A 286 -6.70 -5.99 11.95
C GLY A 286 -7.47 -6.52 13.15
N LEU A 287 -7.10 -7.69 13.68
CA LEU A 287 -7.71 -8.26 14.88
C LEU A 287 -7.51 -7.35 16.10
N GLY A 288 -6.39 -6.64 16.17
CA GLY A 288 -6.13 -5.65 17.20
C GLY A 288 -7.20 -4.55 17.26
N ARG A 289 -7.84 -4.21 16.14
CA ARG A 289 -8.98 -3.28 16.13
C ARG A 289 -10.19 -3.83 16.89
N GLN A 290 -10.43 -5.13 16.83
CA GLN A 290 -11.51 -5.78 17.56
C GLN A 290 -11.22 -5.73 19.07
N THR A 291 -9.97 -5.92 19.50
CA THR A 291 -9.60 -5.87 20.92
C THR A 291 -9.74 -4.47 21.52
N VAL A 292 -9.48 -3.42 20.75
CA VAL A 292 -9.68 -2.03 21.22
C VAL A 292 -11.13 -1.78 21.64
N MET A 293 -12.09 -2.39 20.97
CA MET A 293 -13.52 -2.26 21.30
C MET A 293 -13.88 -2.83 22.68
N HIS A 294 -13.05 -3.72 23.21
CA HIS A 294 -13.23 -4.35 24.53
C HIS A 294 -12.42 -3.69 25.65
N ALA A 295 -11.57 -2.73 25.33
CA ALA A 295 -10.83 -1.93 26.31
C ALA A 295 -11.64 -0.68 26.71
N HIS A 296 -11.69 -0.37 28.01
CA HIS A 296 -12.40 0.82 28.49
C HIS A 296 -11.63 2.12 28.20
N ASP A 297 -10.31 2.03 28.15
CA ASP A 297 -9.42 3.15 27.82
C ASP A 297 -8.14 2.66 27.14
N MET A 298 -7.33 3.63 26.66
CA MET A 298 -6.06 3.33 25.97
C MET A 298 -5.02 2.71 26.90
N ALA A 299 -5.03 3.01 28.19
CA ALA A 299 -4.09 2.43 29.14
C ALA A 299 -4.34 0.93 29.31
N GLN A 300 -5.61 0.53 29.42
CA GLN A 300 -5.99 -0.88 29.46
C GLN A 300 -5.62 -1.62 28.17
N TRP A 301 -5.83 -0.99 27.01
CA TRP A 301 -5.45 -1.58 25.74
C TRP A 301 -3.93 -1.76 25.61
N HIS A 302 -3.14 -0.77 25.99
CA HIS A 302 -1.67 -0.89 26.03
C HIS A 302 -1.20 -1.98 27.01
N ALA A 303 -1.83 -2.07 28.18
CA ALA A 303 -1.52 -3.11 29.17
C ALA A 303 -1.83 -4.52 28.65
N MET A 304 -2.74 -4.67 27.69
CA MET A 304 -3.06 -5.95 27.05
C MET A 304 -1.90 -6.53 26.25
N ASN A 305 -0.94 -5.69 25.81
CA ASN A 305 0.21 -6.06 24.99
C ASN A 305 -0.21 -6.93 23.76
N TRP A 306 -1.00 -6.31 22.87
CA TRP A 306 -1.57 -7.00 21.73
C TRP A 306 -0.53 -7.74 20.85
N PRO A 307 0.65 -7.19 20.55
CA PRO A 307 1.65 -7.90 19.73
C PRO A 307 2.06 -9.25 20.32
N GLU A 308 2.22 -9.35 21.65
CA GLU A 308 2.55 -10.60 22.31
C GLU A 308 1.39 -11.60 22.25
N LYS A 309 0.16 -11.14 22.48
CA LYS A 309 -1.04 -11.97 22.34
C LYS A 309 -1.22 -12.46 20.92
N TYR A 310 -1.03 -11.57 19.92
CA TYR A 310 -1.18 -11.90 18.51
C TYR A 310 -0.22 -13.02 18.08
N ARG A 311 1.03 -12.98 18.53
CA ARG A 311 2.00 -14.08 18.30
C ARG A 311 1.56 -15.42 18.87
N GLY A 312 0.84 -15.40 19.99
CA GLY A 312 0.34 -16.59 20.68
C GLY A 312 -1.04 -17.09 20.20
N ILE A 313 -1.66 -16.43 19.21
CA ILE A 313 -2.99 -16.82 18.72
C ILE A 313 -2.94 -18.22 18.10
N ARG A 314 -3.89 -19.07 18.55
CA ARG A 314 -4.19 -20.33 17.89
C ARG A 314 -5.20 -20.09 16.76
N TRP A 315 -4.82 -20.44 15.54
CA TRP A 315 -5.66 -20.30 14.38
C TRP A 315 -6.52 -21.54 14.15
N GLU A 316 -7.81 -21.34 13.92
CA GLU A 316 -8.75 -22.35 13.47
C GLU A 316 -9.28 -21.92 12.10
N VAL A 317 -9.00 -22.72 11.07
CA VAL A 317 -9.40 -22.41 9.70
C VAL A 317 -10.40 -23.43 9.21
N ALA A 318 -11.58 -22.97 8.80
CA ALA A 318 -12.59 -23.76 8.15
C ALA A 318 -12.85 -23.21 6.75
N VAL A 319 -12.79 -24.07 5.75
CA VAL A 319 -13.06 -23.72 4.34
C VAL A 319 -14.26 -24.56 3.89
N GLY A 320 -15.24 -23.91 3.28
CA GLY A 320 -16.37 -24.56 2.61
C GLY A 320 -16.38 -24.19 1.14
N VAL A 321 -16.50 -25.17 0.30
CA VAL A 321 -16.55 -25.03 -1.16
C VAL A 321 -17.95 -25.44 -1.62
N ASP A 322 -18.68 -24.52 -2.29
CA ASP A 322 -19.97 -24.83 -2.89
C ASP A 322 -19.79 -24.94 -4.40
N GLY A 323 -20.25 -26.07 -4.96
CA GLY A 323 -20.43 -26.30 -6.39
C GLY A 323 -19.16 -26.50 -7.20
N THR A 324 -18.78 -27.74 -7.40
CA THR A 324 -18.08 -28.13 -8.64
C THR A 324 -19.13 -28.55 -9.66
N ALA A 325 -19.30 -27.74 -10.71
CA ALA A 325 -20.05 -28.21 -11.89
C ALA A 325 -19.18 -29.16 -12.71
#